data_31aadf50d5254560501c9151daa0c665
#
_entry.id   31aadf50d5254560501c9151daa0c665
#
_cell.length_a   1.000
_cell.length_b   1.000
_cell.length_c   1.000
_cell.angle_alpha   90.00
_cell.angle_beta   90.00
_cell.angle_gamma   90.00
#
_symmetry.space_group_name_H-M   'P 1'
#
loop_
_entity.id
_entity.type
_entity.pdbx_description
1 polymer ?
#
loop_
_entity_poly.entity_id
_entity_poly.type
_entity_poly.pdbx_seq_one_letter_code
_entity_poly.pdbx_strand_id
1 'polypeptide(L)'
;MGGDRLDKAVDRLLEMLYHWAPLSASFRMALKDRIYLQNVKSKSVLLELGGHAKRIWYSSDCTVIGYDCTRGNGEYVNRIYLPGDIFTDLNSFFQLKASTSKLVVVQGTELLCIGREEFSALKSFDEGFDLLQQIMLTEHGLHVWGGWSMTLR
;
A
#
# COMPACT_ATOMS: atom_id res chain seq x y z
N MET A 1 6.60 23.54 -1.83
CA MET A 1 7.60 22.47 -1.70
C MET A 1 7.01 21.14 -1.36
N GLY A 2 6.27 21.01 -0.26
CA GLY A 2 5.56 19.79 0.04
C GLY A 2 4.53 19.43 -1.02
N GLY A 3 3.86 20.45 -1.60
CA GLY A 3 2.86 20.24 -2.64
C GLY A 3 3.44 19.66 -3.92
N ASP A 4 4.66 20.07 -4.28
CA ASP A 4 5.34 19.56 -5.47
C ASP A 4 5.65 18.07 -5.37
N ARG A 5 6.14 17.64 -4.22
CA ARG A 5 6.44 16.24 -3.98
C ARG A 5 5.18 15.41 -3.98
N LEU A 6 4.14 15.92 -3.33
CA LEU A 6 2.84 15.24 -3.30
C LEU A 6 2.30 15.08 -4.71
N ASP A 7 2.31 16.16 -5.49
CA ASP A 7 1.77 16.13 -6.85
C ASP A 7 2.52 15.12 -7.73
N LYS A 8 3.84 15.11 -7.66
CA LYS A 8 4.65 14.15 -8.43
C LYS A 8 4.36 12.71 -8.04
N ALA A 9 4.24 12.46 -6.73
CA ALA A 9 3.95 11.11 -6.25
C ALA A 9 2.55 10.66 -6.66
N VAL A 10 1.58 11.54 -6.57
CA VAL A 10 0.21 11.25 -6.99
C VAL A 10 0.14 11.00 -8.48
N ASP A 11 0.88 11.78 -9.28
CA ASP A 11 0.90 11.59 -10.73
C ASP A 11 1.45 10.21 -11.10
N ARG A 12 2.47 9.74 -10.40
CA ARG A 12 3.01 8.39 -10.62
C ARG A 12 1.99 7.32 -10.29
N LEU A 13 1.28 7.50 -9.19
CA LEU A 13 0.21 6.58 -8.82
C LEU A 13 -0.89 6.55 -9.89
N LEU A 14 -1.31 7.72 -10.36
CA LEU A 14 -2.33 7.82 -11.39
C LEU A 14 -1.87 7.19 -12.70
N GLU A 15 -0.62 7.35 -13.08
CA GLU A 15 -0.06 6.70 -14.26
C GLU A 15 -0.13 5.18 -14.13
N MET A 16 0.22 4.66 -12.96
CA MET A 16 0.13 3.23 -12.70
C MET A 16 -1.30 2.74 -12.84
N LEU A 17 -2.25 3.44 -12.26
CA LEU A 17 -3.66 3.09 -12.35
C LEU A 17 -4.18 3.16 -13.80
N TYR A 18 -3.71 4.11 -14.57
CA TYR A 18 -4.09 4.26 -15.97
C TYR A 18 -3.68 3.06 -16.85
N HIS A 19 -2.62 2.37 -16.47
CA HIS A 19 -2.23 1.16 -17.18
C HIS A 19 -3.30 0.07 -17.11
N TRP A 20 -4.14 0.12 -16.08
CA TRP A 20 -5.19 -0.86 -15.89
C TRP A 20 -6.49 -0.46 -16.58
N ALA A 21 -6.87 0.81 -16.45
CA ALA A 21 -8.07 1.34 -17.07
C ALA A 21 -8.09 2.86 -16.99
N PRO A 22 -8.81 3.53 -17.92
CA PRO A 22 -9.00 4.98 -17.82
C PRO A 22 -9.74 5.34 -16.51
N LEU A 23 -9.39 6.48 -15.94
CA LEU A 23 -10.00 6.99 -14.73
C LEU A 23 -10.77 8.27 -15.03
N SER A 24 -11.95 8.41 -14.43
CA SER A 24 -12.73 9.64 -14.55
C SER A 24 -12.01 10.79 -13.86
N ALA A 25 -12.26 12.01 -14.33
CA ALA A 25 -11.71 13.20 -13.69
C ALA A 25 -12.20 13.32 -12.24
N SER A 26 -13.47 12.96 -12.00
CA SER A 26 -14.04 13.00 -10.66
C SER A 26 -13.32 12.07 -9.69
N PHE A 27 -13.01 10.85 -10.11
CA PHE A 27 -12.27 9.91 -9.28
C PHE A 27 -10.86 10.41 -9.00
N ARG A 28 -10.18 10.92 -10.02
CA ARG A 28 -8.82 11.43 -9.86
C ARG A 28 -8.78 12.58 -8.84
N MET A 29 -9.73 13.50 -8.93
CA MET A 29 -9.82 14.61 -7.97
C MET A 29 -10.13 14.09 -6.56
N ALA A 30 -11.07 13.16 -6.45
CA ALA A 30 -11.45 12.60 -5.16
C ALA A 30 -10.27 11.88 -4.50
N LEU A 31 -9.47 11.18 -5.28
CA LEU A 31 -8.28 10.51 -4.77
C LEU A 31 -7.23 11.53 -4.32
N LYS A 32 -6.97 12.55 -5.14
CA LYS A 32 -6.01 13.60 -4.79
C LYS A 32 -6.37 14.31 -3.49
N ASP A 33 -7.65 14.52 -3.25
CA ASP A 33 -8.11 15.24 -2.05
C ASP A 33 -7.95 14.40 -0.77
N ARG A 34 -7.81 13.09 -0.90
CA ARG A 34 -7.81 12.17 0.23
C ARG A 34 -6.45 11.54 0.53
N ILE A 35 -5.53 11.65 -0.40
CA ILE A 35 -4.22 11.03 -0.28
C ILE A 35 -3.23 12.04 0.30
N TYR A 36 -2.30 11.57 1.09
CA TYR A 36 -1.29 12.44 1.68
C TYR A 36 0.07 11.77 1.67
N LEU A 37 1.11 12.61 1.82
CA LEU A 37 2.48 12.16 1.83
C LEU A 37 2.92 11.88 3.26
N GLN A 38 3.53 10.73 3.47
CA GLN A 38 4.12 10.36 4.75
C GLN A 38 5.63 10.28 4.59
N ASN A 39 6.35 11.06 5.39
CA ASN A 39 7.80 10.97 5.44
C ASN A 39 8.20 9.84 6.38
N VAL A 40 9.16 9.04 5.95
CA VAL A 40 9.61 7.89 6.72
C VAL A 40 11.13 7.85 6.73
N LYS A 41 11.66 7.03 7.61
CA LYS A 41 13.10 6.77 7.71
C LYS A 41 13.33 5.28 7.63
N SER A 42 14.56 4.90 7.29
CA SER A 42 14.97 3.52 7.37
C SER A 42 14.68 2.97 8.76
N LYS A 43 14.17 1.76 8.82
CA LYS A 43 13.74 1.06 10.03
C LYS A 43 12.44 1.57 10.65
N SER A 44 11.75 2.53 10.00
CA SER A 44 10.41 2.94 10.45
C SER A 44 9.45 1.77 10.36
N VAL A 45 8.66 1.59 11.40
CA VAL A 45 7.62 0.54 11.43
C VAL A 45 6.30 1.16 10.99
N LEU A 46 5.75 0.67 9.88
CA LEU A 46 4.46 1.14 9.38
C LEU A 46 3.31 0.43 10.07
N LEU A 47 3.51 -0.82 10.43
CA LEU A 47 2.48 -1.64 11.07
C LEU A 47 3.17 -2.62 12.00
N GLU A 48 2.75 -2.62 13.25
CA GLU A 48 3.25 -3.56 14.25
C GLU A 48 2.43 -4.86 14.20
N LEU A 49 3.06 -5.94 14.61
CA LEU A 49 2.37 -7.18 14.86
C LEU A 49 1.27 -6.95 15.90
N GLY A 50 0.07 -7.41 15.62
CA GLY A 50 -1.08 -7.19 16.49
C GLY A 50 -1.75 -5.85 16.32
N GLY A 51 -1.16 -4.93 15.57
CA GLY A 51 -1.77 -3.65 15.26
C GLY A 51 -2.88 -3.79 14.23
N HIS A 52 -3.58 -2.69 13.97
CA HIS A 52 -4.64 -2.67 12.97
C HIS A 52 -4.22 -1.78 11.81
N ALA A 53 -4.27 -2.31 10.60
CA ALA A 53 -3.96 -1.54 9.41
C ALA A 53 -5.09 -0.54 9.16
N LYS A 54 -4.76 0.74 9.23
CA LYS A 54 -5.71 1.83 9.02
C LYS A 54 -5.42 2.62 7.76
N ARG A 55 -4.41 2.22 7.01
CA ARG A 55 -3.95 2.92 5.82
C ARG A 55 -3.62 1.95 4.71
N ILE A 56 -3.72 2.49 3.50
CA ILE A 56 -3.15 1.87 2.31
C ILE A 56 -1.97 2.74 1.92
N TRP A 57 -0.87 2.13 1.54
CA TRP A 57 0.34 2.83 1.13
C TRP A 57 0.64 2.60 -0.33
N TYR A 58 1.13 3.63 -0.98
CA TYR A 58 1.75 3.53 -2.30
C TYR A 58 3.20 3.98 -2.15
N SER A 59 4.13 3.14 -2.56
CA SER A 59 5.55 3.42 -2.38
C SER A 59 6.08 4.29 -3.51
N SER A 60 6.48 5.53 -3.18
CA SER A 60 7.13 6.41 -4.15
C SER A 60 8.57 5.98 -4.36
N ASP A 61 9.33 5.83 -3.28
CA ASP A 61 10.76 5.50 -3.35
C ASP A 61 11.19 4.45 -2.33
N CYS A 62 10.24 3.84 -1.64
CA CYS A 62 10.56 2.98 -0.50
C CYS A 62 10.59 1.51 -0.86
N THR A 63 11.47 0.79 -0.17
CA THR A 63 11.40 -0.67 -0.09
C THR A 63 10.90 -1.00 1.31
N VAL A 64 9.87 -1.82 1.39
CA VAL A 64 9.21 -2.20 2.64
C VAL A 64 9.21 -3.71 2.75
N ILE A 65 9.56 -4.22 3.92
CA ILE A 65 9.57 -5.66 4.17
C ILE A 65 8.45 -6.01 5.13
N GLY A 66 7.69 -7.05 4.78
CA GLY A 66 6.70 -7.64 5.64
C GLY A 66 7.30 -8.87 6.33
N TYR A 67 7.20 -8.89 7.65
CA TYR A 67 7.66 -10.00 8.46
C TYR A 67 6.46 -10.73 9.05
N ASP A 68 6.52 -12.04 9.07
CA ASP A 68 5.51 -12.88 9.71
C ASP A 68 6.13 -13.48 10.97
N CYS A 69 5.39 -13.47 12.06
CA CYS A 69 5.86 -13.96 13.34
C CYS A 69 4.93 -15.05 13.92
N THR A 70 3.99 -15.53 13.12
CA THR A 70 2.91 -16.39 13.62
C THR A 70 3.36 -17.80 13.96
N ARG A 71 4.53 -18.21 13.51
CA ARG A 71 5.00 -19.58 13.71
C ARG A 71 5.88 -19.79 14.94
N GLY A 72 6.01 -18.76 15.76
CA GLY A 72 6.67 -18.88 17.05
C GLY A 72 8.19 -18.98 17.03
N ASN A 73 8.83 -19.03 15.88
CA ASN A 73 10.27 -19.17 15.76
C ASN A 73 10.97 -17.88 15.33
N GLY A 74 10.44 -16.74 15.78
CA GLY A 74 10.97 -15.45 15.41
C GLY A 74 10.36 -14.93 14.13
N GLU A 75 10.93 -13.86 13.64
CA GLU A 75 10.44 -13.18 12.46
C GLU A 75 11.06 -13.79 11.20
N TYR A 76 10.28 -13.91 10.15
CA TYR A 76 10.81 -14.24 8.83
C TYR A 76 10.15 -13.37 7.78
N VAL A 77 10.88 -13.06 6.72
CA VAL A 77 10.39 -12.23 5.63
C VAL A 77 9.36 -13.00 4.83
N ASN A 78 8.15 -12.46 4.72
CA ASN A 78 7.13 -13.07 3.89
C ASN A 78 6.75 -12.24 2.67
N ARG A 79 7.10 -10.96 2.65
CA ARG A 79 6.80 -10.07 1.51
C ARG A 79 7.85 -8.99 1.39
N ILE A 80 8.06 -8.54 0.16
CA ILE A 80 8.89 -7.37 -0.13
C ILE A 80 8.10 -6.48 -1.07
N TYR A 81 7.93 -5.22 -0.68
CA TYR A 81 7.28 -4.21 -1.50
C TYR A 81 8.32 -3.24 -2.02
N LEU A 82 8.29 -3.00 -3.31
CA LEU A 82 9.27 -2.17 -4.02
C LEU A 82 8.66 -0.83 -4.40
N PRO A 83 9.49 0.16 -4.78
CA PRO A 83 8.96 1.42 -5.32
C PRO A 83 7.96 1.14 -6.45
N GLY A 84 6.82 1.80 -6.39
CA GLY A 84 5.73 1.59 -7.33
C GLY A 84 4.64 0.64 -6.85
N ASP A 85 4.88 -0.08 -5.77
CA ASP A 85 3.88 -1.00 -5.23
C ASP A 85 2.85 -0.29 -4.38
N ILE A 86 1.62 -0.79 -4.43
CA ILE A 86 0.54 -0.36 -3.55
C ILE A 86 0.24 -1.52 -2.59
N PHE A 87 0.13 -1.24 -1.31
CA PHE A 87 0.06 -2.32 -0.33
C PHE A 87 -0.60 -1.90 0.98
N THR A 88 -1.06 -2.90 1.69
CA THR A 88 -1.51 -2.83 3.08
C THR A 88 -1.58 -4.26 3.61
N ASP A 89 -1.88 -4.44 4.89
CA ASP A 89 -2.28 -5.76 5.38
C ASP A 89 -3.76 -5.92 5.08
N LEU A 90 -4.08 -6.71 4.05
CA LEU A 90 -5.45 -6.83 3.55
C LEU A 90 -6.42 -7.35 4.59
N ASN A 91 -6.02 -8.37 5.35
CA ASN A 91 -6.90 -8.93 6.36
C ASN A 91 -7.19 -7.92 7.46
N SER A 92 -6.17 -7.23 7.92
CA SER A 92 -6.33 -6.22 8.96
C SER A 92 -7.14 -5.04 8.44
N PHE A 93 -6.85 -4.58 7.24
CA PHE A 93 -7.50 -3.39 6.68
C PHE A 93 -8.97 -3.63 6.37
N PHE A 94 -9.29 -4.70 5.66
CA PHE A 94 -10.66 -4.96 5.22
C PHE A 94 -11.50 -5.72 6.24
N GLN A 95 -10.90 -6.61 7.01
CA GLN A 95 -11.63 -7.43 7.98
C GLN A 95 -11.53 -6.91 9.41
N LEU A 96 -10.82 -5.81 9.62
CA LEU A 96 -10.67 -5.17 10.93
C LEU A 96 -10.05 -6.10 11.98
N LYS A 97 -9.17 -6.97 11.54
CA LYS A 97 -8.48 -7.92 12.41
C LYS A 97 -7.11 -7.38 12.79
N ALA A 98 -6.60 -7.86 13.91
CA ALA A 98 -5.22 -7.58 14.30
C ALA A 98 -4.27 -8.16 13.25
N SER A 99 -3.22 -7.41 12.94
CA SER A 99 -2.24 -7.84 11.94
C SER A 99 -1.40 -8.99 12.45
N THR A 100 -1.16 -9.97 11.58
CA THR A 100 -0.22 -11.06 11.83
C THR A 100 1.14 -10.76 11.20
N SER A 101 1.28 -9.61 10.58
CA SER A 101 2.52 -9.18 9.92
C SER A 101 2.98 -7.85 10.48
N LYS A 102 4.29 -7.64 10.36
CA LYS A 102 4.94 -6.38 10.71
C LYS A 102 5.52 -5.79 9.43
N LEU A 103 5.24 -4.52 9.16
CA LEU A 103 5.74 -3.83 7.97
C LEU A 103 6.81 -2.82 8.37
N VAL A 104 7.99 -2.95 7.78
CA VAL A 104 9.14 -2.11 8.13
C VAL A 104 9.74 -1.50 6.86
N VAL A 105 9.96 -0.19 6.89
CA VAL A 105 10.68 0.50 5.81
C VAL A 105 12.16 0.19 5.97
N VAL A 106 12.76 -0.34 4.93
CA VAL A 106 14.21 -0.62 4.95
C VAL A 106 15.00 0.37 4.14
N GLN A 107 14.35 1.06 3.20
CA GLN A 107 14.99 2.05 2.37
C GLN A 107 13.93 3.01 1.84
N GLY A 108 14.31 4.28 1.64
CA GLY A 108 13.43 5.29 1.08
C GLY A 108 13.02 6.34 2.10
N THR A 109 12.33 7.36 1.63
CA THR A 109 12.01 8.54 2.43
C THR A 109 10.54 8.91 2.46
N GLU A 110 9.73 8.45 1.50
CA GLU A 110 8.34 8.89 1.46
C GLU A 110 7.40 7.86 0.85
N LEU A 111 6.19 7.86 1.38
CA LEU A 111 5.07 7.01 0.95
C LEU A 111 3.86 7.89 0.74
N LEU A 112 3.02 7.53 -0.20
CA LEU A 112 1.66 8.06 -0.25
C LEU A 112 0.77 7.18 0.63
N CYS A 113 -0.18 7.81 1.32
CA CYS A 113 -1.09 7.13 2.22
C CYS A 113 -2.52 7.55 1.97
N ILE A 114 -3.44 6.62 2.11
CA ILE A 114 -4.86 6.94 2.20
C ILE A 114 -5.42 6.18 3.40
N GLY A 115 -6.18 6.87 4.25
CA GLY A 115 -6.78 6.26 5.43
C GLY A 115 -7.97 5.39 5.05
N ARG A 116 -8.38 4.53 6.01
CA ARG A 116 -9.52 3.63 5.77
C ARG A 116 -10.80 4.39 5.47
N GLU A 117 -11.08 5.43 6.23
CA GLU A 117 -12.31 6.22 6.04
C GLU A 117 -12.28 6.96 4.71
N GLU A 118 -11.16 7.56 4.37
CA GLU A 118 -10.97 8.24 3.10
C GLU A 118 -11.10 7.28 1.93
N PHE A 119 -10.54 6.08 2.08
CA PHE A 119 -10.68 5.06 1.06
C PHE A 119 -12.15 4.65 0.89
N SER A 120 -12.85 4.44 2.01
CA SER A 120 -14.29 4.10 1.96
C SER A 120 -15.11 5.17 1.26
N ALA A 121 -14.75 6.43 1.43
CA ALA A 121 -15.47 7.53 0.76
C ALA A 121 -15.34 7.46 -0.76
N LEU A 122 -14.35 6.76 -1.30
CA LEU A 122 -14.20 6.60 -2.74
C LEU A 122 -15.21 5.63 -3.34
N LYS A 123 -15.99 4.94 -2.53
CA LYS A 123 -17.02 4.01 -3.03
C LYS A 123 -18.05 4.66 -3.93
N SER A 124 -18.28 5.97 -3.76
CA SER A 124 -19.21 6.70 -4.62
C SER A 124 -18.69 6.89 -6.05
N PHE A 125 -17.42 6.56 -6.29
CA PHE A 125 -16.79 6.67 -7.60
C PHE A 125 -16.52 5.24 -8.12
N ASP A 126 -17.57 4.53 -8.43
CA ASP A 126 -17.61 3.08 -8.64
C ASP A 126 -16.43 2.50 -9.39
N GLU A 127 -16.22 2.96 -10.63
CA GLU A 127 -15.20 2.35 -11.50
C GLU A 127 -13.81 2.52 -10.96
N GLY A 128 -13.49 3.70 -10.46
CA GLY A 128 -12.16 3.98 -9.93
C GLY A 128 -11.90 3.24 -8.63
N PHE A 129 -12.91 3.19 -7.76
CA PHE A 129 -12.78 2.47 -6.50
C PHE A 129 -12.57 0.97 -6.74
N ASP A 130 -13.39 0.40 -7.62
CA ASP A 130 -13.29 -1.03 -7.95
C ASP A 130 -11.94 -1.35 -8.57
N LEU A 131 -11.47 -0.48 -9.45
CA LEU A 131 -10.16 -0.65 -10.07
C LEU A 131 -9.04 -0.66 -9.02
N LEU A 132 -9.05 0.32 -8.12
CA LEU A 132 -8.05 0.42 -7.07
C LEU A 132 -8.07 -0.80 -6.17
N GLN A 133 -9.24 -1.23 -5.75
CA GLN A 133 -9.41 -2.40 -4.91
C GLN A 133 -8.91 -3.66 -5.63
N GLN A 134 -9.26 -3.81 -6.89
CA GLN A 134 -8.85 -4.96 -7.70
C GLN A 134 -7.34 -5.01 -7.86
N ILE A 135 -6.70 -3.87 -8.09
CA ILE A 135 -5.25 -3.80 -8.20
C ILE A 135 -4.59 -4.25 -6.92
N MET A 136 -5.06 -3.75 -5.78
CA MET A 136 -4.50 -4.16 -4.49
C MET A 136 -4.61 -5.65 -4.27
N LEU A 137 -5.77 -6.23 -4.55
CA LEU A 137 -5.97 -7.66 -4.37
C LEU A 137 -5.10 -8.48 -5.31
N THR A 138 -4.99 -8.04 -6.55
CA THR A 138 -4.18 -8.72 -7.56
C THR A 138 -2.69 -8.62 -7.23
N GLU A 139 -2.22 -7.43 -6.89
CA GLU A 139 -0.83 -7.22 -6.54
C GLU A 139 -0.43 -8.03 -5.31
N HIS A 140 -1.29 -8.07 -4.30
CA HIS A 140 -1.03 -8.91 -3.13
C HIS A 140 -0.95 -10.38 -3.51
N GLY A 141 -1.86 -10.83 -4.35
CA GLY A 141 -1.84 -12.20 -4.84
C GLY A 141 -0.58 -12.51 -5.60
N LEU A 142 -0.19 -11.61 -6.50
CA LEU A 142 1.04 -11.76 -7.26
C LEU A 142 2.28 -11.74 -6.36
N HIS A 143 2.30 -10.87 -5.36
CA HIS A 143 3.39 -10.84 -4.40
C HIS A 143 3.50 -12.13 -3.61
N VAL A 144 2.39 -12.66 -3.14
CA VAL A 144 2.38 -13.94 -2.43
C VAL A 144 2.93 -15.03 -3.33
N TRP A 145 2.42 -15.12 -4.54
CA TRP A 145 2.90 -16.13 -5.50
C TRP A 145 4.35 -15.86 -5.91
N GLY A 146 4.67 -14.62 -6.24
CA GLY A 146 6.02 -14.23 -6.58
C GLY A 146 6.98 -14.50 -5.43
N GLY A 147 6.58 -14.14 -4.22
CA GLY A 147 7.36 -14.41 -3.02
C GLY A 147 7.56 -15.89 -2.78
N TRP A 148 6.53 -16.67 -2.93
CA TRP A 148 6.62 -18.13 -2.86
C TRP A 148 7.60 -18.68 -3.88
N SER A 149 7.38 -18.31 -5.13
CA SER A 149 8.24 -18.76 -6.22
C SER A 149 9.67 -18.31 -6.01
N MET A 150 9.85 -17.06 -5.58
CA MET A 150 11.17 -16.48 -5.40
C MET A 150 11.87 -16.99 -4.15
N THR A 151 11.13 -17.23 -3.09
CA THR A 151 11.71 -17.76 -1.86
C THR A 151 12.01 -19.25 -1.98
N LEU A 152 11.25 -19.92 -2.80
CA LEU A 152 11.47 -21.34 -3.07
C LEU A 152 12.51 -21.57 -4.15
N ARG A 153 12.87 -20.52 -4.81
CA ARG A 153 13.90 -20.57 -5.84
C ARG A 153 15.26 -20.29 -5.28
#